data_dff27578027f8a06bd828d8ff8be09b6
#
_entry.id   dff27578027f8a06bd828d8ff8be09b6
#
_cell.length_a   1.000
_cell.length_b   1.000
_cell.length_c   1.000
_cell.angle_alpha   90.00
_cell.angle_beta   90.00
_cell.angle_gamma   90.00
#
_symmetry.space_group_name_H-M   'P 1'
#
loop_
_entity.id
_entity.type
_entity.pdbx_description
1 polymer ?
#
loop_
_entity_poly.entity_id
_entity_poly.type
_entity_poly.pdbx_seq_one_letter_code
_entity_poly.pdbx_strand_id
1 'polypeptide(L)'
;MGRNVLKSSLLNASFSIFFQIFCRAITFAINAFILRRVDHNVLGIMNVRLLLLESTLLFLSKESISRAALSSTTQHKNKCSWSQLINQMWITVPMAAILSIPCLYVWLNVLSSVGDDYQTAYKFGCYAMVLSCIFELTAEAPAFVAQVFCFVKLKVVLDTLHIFVRSVVFIILVLNNKNIAIYAFGIAQFTSCLVIIGGNYGFFHIYIQRLKTYRHVLKKHDDDIDKARDEMGQYYEHMNDFPFNSVTEMVPTVLKNPGSAFNSDLNKLVLSFIKQGILKQVLTEGEKYVMSISPVLNFQQQAVYDIVNNMGSLAARFIFRPIEDSSYFYFTQTIARDIALKEQDKDKVKEASQVLKNVCKGVTSIGLIGFVFGQSYSGTLLLLYGGHDFVEGGLPETLLRWHALAIILLAVNGITEGYMFATNTSKQIDRYNYYMAIFSVTFLILSYQLTNYFGAVGFIWANCCNMAFRIGYSTNYIAKEYSNMQANPLEGLIPGKIFGCTLIVAGIACKYSEVGFKFFNLWIYSH
;
A
#
# COMPACT_ATOMS: atom_id res chain seq x y z
N MET A 1 7.81 -30.46 17.88
CA MET A 1 6.57 -29.67 18.11
C MET A 1 6.34 -28.79 16.92
N GLY A 2 5.26 -29.00 16.17
CA GLY A 2 4.92 -28.15 15.02
C GLY A 2 4.67 -26.72 15.49
N ARG A 3 5.31 -25.80 14.81
CA ARG A 3 5.15 -24.35 15.01
C ARG A 3 3.64 -24.01 15.03
N ASN A 4 3.12 -23.45 16.09
CA ASN A 4 1.73 -22.99 16.16
C ASN A 4 1.62 -21.67 15.36
N VAL A 5 1.99 -21.74 14.07
CA VAL A 5 2.06 -20.63 13.12
C VAL A 5 0.72 -19.88 13.07
N LEU A 6 -0.37 -20.61 13.22
CA LEU A 6 -1.73 -20.06 13.13
C LEU A 6 -2.08 -19.18 14.32
N LYS A 7 -1.73 -19.59 15.54
CA LYS A 7 -1.97 -18.79 16.76
C LYS A 7 -1.07 -17.57 16.84
N SER A 8 0.20 -17.73 16.50
CA SER A 8 1.17 -16.63 16.42
C SER A 8 0.77 -15.63 15.33
N SER A 9 0.32 -16.11 14.16
CA SER A 9 -0.16 -15.26 13.07
C SER A 9 -1.41 -14.46 13.44
N LEU A 10 -2.37 -15.04 14.13
CA LEU A 10 -3.59 -14.36 14.56
C LEU A 10 -3.30 -13.25 15.58
N LEU A 11 -2.50 -13.52 16.60
CA LEU A 11 -2.08 -12.52 17.59
C LEU A 11 -1.27 -11.39 16.96
N ASN A 12 -0.37 -11.74 16.04
CA ASN A 12 0.44 -10.76 15.31
C ASN A 12 -0.42 -9.92 14.36
N ALA A 13 -1.43 -10.51 13.72
CA ALA A 13 -2.36 -9.79 12.85
C ALA A 13 -3.19 -8.75 13.63
N SER A 14 -3.75 -9.14 14.77
CA SER A 14 -4.55 -8.21 15.59
C SER A 14 -3.73 -7.03 16.10
N PHE A 15 -2.52 -7.28 16.61
CA PHE A 15 -1.58 -6.22 17.01
C PHE A 15 -1.23 -5.31 15.82
N SER A 16 -0.90 -5.91 14.68
CA SER A 16 -0.52 -5.19 13.47
C SER A 16 -1.63 -4.27 13.00
N ILE A 17 -2.88 -4.74 12.98
CA ILE A 17 -4.05 -3.95 12.56
C ILE A 17 -4.26 -2.77 13.51
N PHE A 18 -4.32 -3.01 14.82
CA PHE A 18 -4.53 -1.94 15.80
C PHE A 18 -3.42 -0.89 15.75
N PHE A 19 -2.17 -1.33 15.75
CA PHE A 19 -1.01 -0.44 15.69
C PHE A 19 -0.98 0.37 14.40
N GLN A 20 -1.29 -0.24 13.24
CA GLN A 20 -1.38 0.47 11.97
C GLN A 20 -2.49 1.53 11.96
N ILE A 21 -3.66 1.24 12.53
CA ILE A 21 -4.76 2.21 12.63
C ILE A 21 -4.32 3.41 13.49
N PHE A 22 -3.75 3.16 14.65
CA PHE A 22 -3.28 4.20 15.56
C PHE A 22 -2.21 5.09 14.91
N CYS A 23 -1.22 4.48 14.28
CA CYS A 23 -0.15 5.23 13.63
C CYS A 23 -0.63 6.02 12.40
N ARG A 24 -1.61 5.49 11.67
CA ARG A 24 -2.23 6.23 10.56
C ARG A 24 -3.04 7.41 11.03
N ALA A 25 -3.72 7.32 12.18
CA ALA A 25 -4.41 8.45 12.77
C ALA A 25 -3.43 9.58 13.14
N ILE A 26 -2.29 9.23 13.74
CA ILE A 26 -1.21 10.19 14.03
C ILE A 26 -0.66 10.81 12.75
N THR A 27 -0.34 9.99 11.74
CA THR A 27 0.18 10.47 10.46
C THR A 27 -0.82 11.38 9.75
N PHE A 28 -2.11 11.08 9.86
CA PHE A 28 -3.18 11.93 9.32
C PHE A 28 -3.19 13.32 9.99
N ALA A 29 -3.08 13.38 11.31
CA ALA A 29 -3.00 14.65 12.05
C ALA A 29 -1.72 15.44 11.71
N ILE A 30 -0.59 14.75 11.58
CA ILE A 30 0.69 15.34 11.15
C ILE A 30 0.57 15.93 9.74
N ASN A 31 -0.01 15.20 8.80
CA ASN A 31 -0.19 15.68 7.42
C ASN A 31 -1.14 16.87 7.34
N ALA A 32 -2.19 16.93 8.17
CA ALA A 32 -3.05 18.11 8.29
C ALA A 32 -2.27 19.35 8.78
N PHE A 33 -1.36 19.15 9.74
CA PHE A 33 -0.50 20.22 10.23
C PHE A 33 0.47 20.71 9.14
N ILE A 34 1.11 19.79 8.40
CA ILE A 34 2.03 20.11 7.31
C ILE A 34 1.29 20.89 6.21
N LEU A 35 0.09 20.44 5.82
CA LEU A 35 -0.73 21.08 4.80
C LEU A 35 -1.03 22.56 5.11
N ARG A 36 -1.23 22.90 6.39
CA ARG A 36 -1.50 24.28 6.83
C ARG A 36 -0.27 25.18 6.91
N ARG A 37 0.95 24.61 6.77
CA ARG A 37 2.21 25.35 6.99
C ARG A 37 3.09 25.47 5.77
N VAL A 38 3.00 24.51 4.86
CA VAL A 38 3.86 24.39 3.67
C VAL A 38 3.09 24.86 2.45
N ASP A 39 3.78 25.57 1.55
CA ASP A 39 3.21 25.98 0.26
C ASP A 39 2.73 24.76 -0.54
N HIS A 40 1.57 24.88 -1.17
CA HIS A 40 0.96 23.81 -1.94
C HIS A 40 1.78 23.40 -3.17
N ASN A 41 2.52 24.34 -3.81
CA ASN A 41 3.44 24.01 -4.90
C ASN A 41 4.57 23.10 -4.41
N VAL A 42 5.14 23.41 -3.25
CA VAL A 42 6.19 22.61 -2.61
C VAL A 42 5.66 21.23 -2.24
N LEU A 43 4.43 21.14 -1.71
CA LEU A 43 3.78 19.85 -1.43
C LEU A 43 3.58 19.02 -2.69
N GLY A 44 3.21 19.66 -3.82
CA GLY A 44 3.10 18.97 -5.11
C GLY A 44 4.44 18.38 -5.58
N ILE A 45 5.52 19.15 -5.47
CA ILE A 45 6.87 18.71 -5.78
C ILE A 45 7.27 17.51 -4.90
N MET A 46 7.04 17.61 -3.59
CA MET A 46 7.41 16.57 -2.63
C MET A 46 6.59 15.28 -2.84
N ASN A 47 5.25 15.38 -2.84
CA ASN A 47 4.37 14.21 -2.81
C ASN A 47 4.24 13.54 -4.18
N VAL A 48 4.23 14.33 -5.27
CA VAL A 48 4.04 13.77 -6.61
C VAL A 48 5.38 13.45 -7.27
N ARG A 49 6.39 14.33 -7.15
CA ARG A 49 7.66 14.14 -7.86
C ARG A 49 8.69 13.35 -7.06
N LEU A 50 9.01 13.79 -5.84
CA LEU A 50 10.07 13.17 -5.04
C LEU A 50 9.65 11.80 -4.50
N LEU A 51 8.42 11.66 -3.97
CA LEU A 51 7.94 10.34 -3.53
C LEU A 51 7.71 9.36 -4.70
N LEU A 52 7.38 9.85 -5.90
CA LEU A 52 7.31 8.99 -7.08
C LEU A 52 8.70 8.46 -7.48
N LEU A 53 9.75 9.28 -7.37
CA LEU A 53 11.13 8.84 -7.59
C LEU A 53 11.53 7.75 -6.60
N GLU A 54 11.25 7.97 -5.30
CA GLU A 54 11.48 6.98 -4.24
C GLU A 54 10.76 5.67 -4.54
N SER A 55 9.44 5.73 -4.74
CA SER A 55 8.60 4.56 -5.03
C SER A 55 9.08 3.80 -6.26
N THR A 56 9.43 4.51 -7.34
CA THR A 56 9.91 3.91 -8.58
C THR A 56 11.23 3.18 -8.39
N LEU A 57 12.20 3.86 -7.75
CA LEU A 57 13.53 3.31 -7.55
C LEU A 57 13.52 2.10 -6.61
N LEU A 58 12.84 2.22 -5.47
CA LEU A 58 12.72 1.12 -4.51
C LEU A 58 11.98 -0.08 -5.12
N PHE A 59 10.86 0.16 -5.81
CA PHE A 59 10.09 -0.94 -6.41
C PHE A 59 10.89 -1.70 -7.48
N LEU A 60 11.50 -0.99 -8.42
CA LEU A 60 12.26 -1.63 -9.50
C LEU A 60 13.50 -2.35 -8.99
N SER A 61 14.12 -1.84 -7.91
CA SER A 61 15.35 -2.42 -7.36
C SER A 61 15.10 -3.64 -6.48
N LYS A 62 14.05 -3.66 -5.66
CA LYS A 62 13.89 -4.71 -4.63
C LYS A 62 12.75 -5.70 -4.87
N GLU A 63 11.62 -5.27 -5.43
CA GLU A 63 10.40 -6.08 -5.45
C GLU A 63 10.61 -7.43 -6.16
N SER A 64 11.27 -7.41 -7.31
CA SER A 64 11.50 -8.62 -8.11
C SER A 64 12.46 -9.59 -7.44
N ILE A 65 13.51 -9.06 -6.80
CA ILE A 65 14.52 -9.85 -6.10
C ILE A 65 13.92 -10.47 -4.83
N SER A 66 13.23 -9.68 -4.03
CA SER A 66 12.56 -10.12 -2.80
C SER A 66 11.53 -11.22 -3.07
N ARG A 67 10.70 -11.07 -4.11
CA ARG A 67 9.73 -12.09 -4.53
C ARG A 67 10.39 -13.39 -4.96
N ALA A 68 11.44 -13.31 -5.77
CA ALA A 68 12.17 -14.48 -6.21
C ALA A 68 12.79 -15.23 -5.03
N ALA A 69 13.42 -14.50 -4.11
CA ALA A 69 14.01 -15.08 -2.91
C ALA A 69 12.96 -15.74 -2.00
N LEU A 70 11.83 -15.08 -1.76
CA LEU A 70 10.73 -15.68 -0.98
C LEU A 70 10.14 -16.92 -1.63
N SER A 71 9.96 -16.90 -2.96
CA SER A 71 9.46 -18.05 -3.70
C SER A 71 10.40 -19.26 -3.59
N SER A 72 11.72 -19.03 -3.56
CA SER A 72 12.72 -20.08 -3.44
C SER A 72 12.77 -20.71 -2.05
N THR A 73 12.37 -20.00 -0.99
CA THR A 73 12.32 -20.54 0.38
C THR A 73 11.12 -21.47 0.61
N THR A 74 10.05 -21.29 -0.16
CA THR A 74 8.81 -22.10 -0.04
C THR A 74 8.83 -23.37 -0.90
N GLN A 75 9.59 -23.40 -2.00
CA GLN A 75 9.70 -24.56 -2.87
C GLN A 75 10.81 -25.51 -2.40
N HIS A 76 10.43 -26.65 -1.82
CA HIS A 76 11.36 -27.69 -1.34
C HIS A 76 12.34 -28.27 -2.40
N LYS A 77 12.19 -27.93 -3.67
CA LYS A 77 12.99 -28.47 -4.77
C LYS A 77 14.34 -27.80 -5.01
N ASN A 78 14.50 -26.52 -4.65
CA ASN A 78 15.74 -25.78 -4.88
C ASN A 78 16.29 -25.27 -3.54
N LYS A 79 17.19 -26.05 -2.93
CA LYS A 79 17.89 -25.64 -1.69
C LYS A 79 18.92 -24.57 -2.02
N CYS A 80 18.50 -23.29 -2.08
CA CYS A 80 19.44 -22.18 -2.02
C CYS A 80 20.04 -22.10 -0.61
N SER A 81 21.33 -21.89 -0.52
CA SER A 81 21.99 -21.64 0.77
C SER A 81 21.61 -20.22 1.27
N TRP A 82 21.59 -20.03 2.58
CA TRP A 82 21.33 -18.70 3.16
C TRP A 82 22.31 -17.64 2.66
N SER A 83 23.59 -18.01 2.51
CA SER A 83 24.59 -17.10 1.95
C SER A 83 24.26 -16.65 0.52
N GLN A 84 23.75 -17.54 -0.33
CA GLN A 84 23.30 -17.18 -1.67
C GLN A 84 22.08 -16.24 -1.64
N LEU A 85 21.12 -16.50 -0.75
CA LEU A 85 19.95 -15.64 -0.58
C LEU A 85 20.35 -14.24 -0.10
N ILE A 86 21.23 -14.15 0.89
CA ILE A 86 21.74 -12.87 1.38
C ILE A 86 22.50 -12.11 0.29
N ASN A 87 23.40 -12.79 -0.44
CA ASN A 87 24.11 -12.18 -1.58
C ASN A 87 23.12 -11.67 -2.64
N GLN A 88 22.06 -12.44 -2.93
CA GLN A 88 20.99 -12.05 -3.86
C GLN A 88 20.25 -10.79 -3.37
N MET A 89 19.93 -10.70 -2.08
CA MET A 89 19.29 -9.51 -1.51
C MET A 89 20.21 -8.27 -1.63
N TRP A 90 21.51 -8.42 -1.50
CA TRP A 90 22.46 -7.32 -1.64
C TRP A 90 22.63 -6.81 -3.08
N ILE A 91 22.19 -7.56 -4.11
CA ILE A 91 22.13 -7.06 -5.49
C ILE A 91 21.19 -5.86 -5.62
N THR A 92 20.21 -5.71 -4.73
CA THR A 92 19.29 -4.57 -4.73
C THR A 92 20.03 -3.22 -4.66
N VAL A 93 21.14 -3.15 -3.93
CA VAL A 93 21.93 -1.92 -3.74
C VAL A 93 22.61 -1.48 -5.04
N PRO A 94 23.47 -2.28 -5.71
CA PRO A 94 24.05 -1.88 -7.00
C PRO A 94 23.00 -1.72 -8.09
N MET A 95 21.89 -2.48 -8.05
CA MET A 95 20.79 -2.32 -8.99
C MET A 95 20.13 -0.95 -8.84
N ALA A 96 19.87 -0.49 -7.61
CA ALA A 96 19.36 0.86 -7.35
C ALA A 96 20.35 1.95 -7.82
N ALA A 97 21.64 1.77 -7.58
CA ALA A 97 22.66 2.70 -8.04
C ALA A 97 22.69 2.80 -9.58
N ILE A 98 22.59 1.69 -10.29
CA ILE A 98 22.53 1.67 -11.77
C ILE A 98 21.22 2.30 -12.26
N LEU A 99 20.07 1.92 -11.69
CA LEU A 99 18.76 2.45 -12.07
C LEU A 99 18.59 3.93 -11.71
N SER A 100 19.31 4.43 -10.72
CA SER A 100 19.26 5.84 -10.35
C SER A 100 19.72 6.78 -11.47
N ILE A 101 20.63 6.35 -12.32
CA ILE A 101 21.17 7.17 -13.41
C ILE A 101 20.06 7.52 -14.43
N PRO A 102 19.37 6.56 -15.07
CA PRO A 102 18.28 6.88 -15.97
C PRO A 102 17.08 7.53 -15.26
N CYS A 103 16.79 7.17 -14.01
CA CYS A 103 15.74 7.82 -13.24
C CYS A 103 16.04 9.30 -13.00
N LEU A 104 17.24 9.65 -12.55
CA LEU A 104 17.64 11.06 -12.38
C LEU A 104 17.61 11.81 -13.72
N TYR A 105 18.08 11.20 -14.81
CA TYR A 105 17.99 11.84 -16.12
C TYR A 105 16.55 12.18 -16.49
N VAL A 106 15.62 11.24 -16.31
CA VAL A 106 14.18 11.45 -16.59
C VAL A 106 13.61 12.54 -15.68
N TRP A 107 13.87 12.47 -14.36
CA TRP A 107 13.31 13.42 -13.39
C TRP A 107 13.83 14.84 -13.56
N LEU A 108 15.07 15.01 -13.94
CA LEU A 108 15.70 16.34 -14.05
C LEU A 108 15.54 16.98 -15.43
N ASN A 109 15.38 16.17 -16.51
CA ASN A 109 15.46 16.69 -17.87
C ASN A 109 14.22 16.38 -18.74
N VAL A 110 13.47 15.31 -18.45
CA VAL A 110 12.35 14.86 -19.29
C VAL A 110 10.99 15.28 -18.73
N LEU A 111 10.84 15.23 -17.41
CA LEU A 111 9.59 15.62 -16.78
C LEU A 111 9.37 17.14 -16.89
N SER A 112 8.11 17.59 -16.78
CA SER A 112 7.77 19.01 -16.84
C SER A 112 8.61 19.82 -15.84
N SER A 113 9.12 20.99 -16.28
CA SER A 113 10.02 21.85 -15.49
C SER A 113 9.37 22.30 -14.19
N VAL A 114 10.15 22.26 -13.11
CA VAL A 114 9.84 22.93 -11.86
C VAL A 114 10.26 24.39 -12.02
N GLY A 115 9.43 25.35 -11.59
CA GLY A 115 9.74 26.78 -11.73
C GLY A 115 11.16 27.12 -11.23
N ASP A 116 11.75 28.16 -11.80
CA ASP A 116 13.15 28.53 -11.55
C ASP A 116 13.48 28.71 -10.06
N ASP A 117 12.53 29.22 -9.28
CA ASP A 117 12.66 29.42 -7.83
C ASP A 117 12.91 28.11 -7.05
N TYR A 118 12.39 26.99 -7.52
CA TYR A 118 12.50 25.71 -6.85
C TYR A 118 13.53 24.77 -7.47
N GLN A 119 14.12 25.12 -8.61
CA GLN A 119 14.96 24.22 -9.41
C GLN A 119 16.16 23.67 -8.63
N THR A 120 16.87 24.55 -7.90
CA THR A 120 18.05 24.13 -7.11
C THR A 120 17.66 23.22 -5.96
N ALA A 121 16.58 23.56 -5.23
CA ALA A 121 16.05 22.75 -4.15
C ALA A 121 15.53 21.39 -4.66
N TYR A 122 14.88 21.37 -5.83
CA TYR A 122 14.38 20.16 -6.46
C TYR A 122 15.52 19.21 -6.87
N LYS A 123 16.60 19.74 -7.49
CA LYS A 123 17.80 18.93 -7.81
C LYS A 123 18.37 18.28 -6.55
N PHE A 124 18.54 19.08 -5.48
CA PHE A 124 18.99 18.54 -4.19
C PHE A 124 18.04 17.45 -3.68
N GLY A 125 16.71 17.69 -3.72
CA GLY A 125 15.70 16.72 -3.33
C GLY A 125 15.83 15.39 -4.10
N CYS A 126 15.99 15.44 -5.43
CA CYS A 126 16.18 14.24 -6.25
C CYS A 126 17.44 13.45 -5.86
N TYR A 127 18.58 14.12 -5.66
CA TYR A 127 19.81 13.45 -5.23
C TYR A 127 19.70 12.88 -3.82
N ALA A 128 19.08 13.62 -2.88
CA ALA A 128 18.84 13.15 -1.53
C ALA A 128 17.93 11.91 -1.50
N MET A 129 16.86 11.90 -2.31
CA MET A 129 15.96 10.75 -2.43
C MET A 129 16.67 9.52 -2.98
N VAL A 130 17.43 9.66 -4.06
CA VAL A 130 18.19 8.55 -4.64
C VAL A 130 19.20 7.99 -3.63
N LEU A 131 19.95 8.87 -2.97
CA LEU A 131 20.93 8.46 -1.97
C LEU A 131 20.27 7.73 -0.81
N SER A 132 19.15 8.25 -0.30
CA SER A 132 18.38 7.61 0.76
C SER A 132 17.88 6.22 0.37
N CYS A 133 17.38 6.03 -0.85
CA CYS A 133 16.94 4.72 -1.36
C CYS A 133 18.09 3.70 -1.39
N ILE A 134 19.28 4.12 -1.88
CA ILE A 134 20.46 3.24 -1.93
C ILE A 134 20.86 2.81 -0.51
N PHE A 135 20.85 3.74 0.46
CA PHE A 135 21.14 3.42 1.85
C PHE A 135 20.07 2.52 2.47
N GLU A 136 18.78 2.80 2.24
CA GLU A 136 17.67 1.99 2.75
C GLU A 136 17.79 0.52 2.32
N LEU A 137 18.17 0.27 1.07
CA LEU A 137 18.33 -1.07 0.52
C LEU A 137 19.45 -1.89 1.18
N THR A 138 20.37 -1.28 1.91
CA THR A 138 21.36 -2.02 2.71
C THR A 138 20.70 -2.80 3.86
N ALA A 139 19.50 -2.41 4.28
CA ALA A 139 18.72 -3.12 5.30
C ALA A 139 17.77 -4.20 4.71
N GLU A 140 17.76 -4.39 3.38
CA GLU A 140 16.83 -5.34 2.75
C GLU A 140 17.15 -6.80 3.12
N ALA A 141 18.42 -7.15 3.31
CA ALA A 141 18.80 -8.50 3.73
C ALA A 141 18.24 -8.87 5.12
N PRO A 142 18.44 -8.11 6.19
CA PRO A 142 17.80 -8.39 7.48
C PRO A 142 16.28 -8.26 7.42
N ALA A 143 15.70 -7.34 6.63
CA ALA A 143 14.26 -7.23 6.44
C ALA A 143 13.67 -8.50 5.78
N PHE A 144 14.37 -9.07 4.80
CA PHE A 144 14.01 -10.35 4.18
C PHE A 144 14.05 -11.50 5.22
N VAL A 145 15.10 -11.59 6.03
CA VAL A 145 15.19 -12.58 7.12
C VAL A 145 14.02 -12.41 8.10
N ALA A 146 13.69 -11.17 8.47
CA ALA A 146 12.52 -10.90 9.31
C ALA A 146 11.21 -11.41 8.68
N GLN A 147 11.06 -11.28 7.38
CA GLN A 147 9.86 -11.73 6.66
C GLN A 147 9.79 -13.26 6.61
N VAL A 148 10.89 -13.96 6.30
CA VAL A 148 10.93 -15.43 6.24
C VAL A 148 10.66 -16.07 7.60
N PHE A 149 11.19 -15.48 8.67
CA PHE A 149 10.96 -15.95 10.04
C PHE A 149 9.72 -15.36 10.72
N CYS A 150 8.85 -14.68 9.96
CA CYS A 150 7.57 -14.14 10.43
C CYS A 150 7.69 -13.13 11.59
N PHE A 151 8.74 -12.31 11.63
CA PHE A 151 8.86 -11.19 12.56
C PHE A 151 7.97 -10.01 12.13
N VAL A 152 6.66 -10.26 11.98
CA VAL A 152 5.69 -9.27 11.47
C VAL A 152 5.68 -8.00 12.32
N LYS A 153 5.74 -8.14 13.65
CA LYS A 153 5.76 -6.99 14.58
C LYS A 153 6.94 -6.07 14.31
N LEU A 154 8.14 -6.63 14.10
CA LEU A 154 9.34 -5.85 13.80
C LEU A 154 9.13 -5.00 12.55
N LYS A 155 8.68 -5.62 11.46
CA LYS A 155 8.43 -4.93 10.19
C LYS A 155 7.43 -3.79 10.38
N VAL A 156 6.28 -4.06 10.98
CA VAL A 156 5.23 -3.05 11.17
C VAL A 156 5.71 -1.87 12.04
N VAL A 157 6.46 -2.16 13.10
CA VAL A 157 7.00 -1.11 13.98
C VAL A 157 8.05 -0.27 13.25
N LEU A 158 8.97 -0.88 12.50
CA LEU A 158 10.01 -0.15 11.78
C LEU A 158 9.44 0.69 10.62
N ASP A 159 8.53 0.12 9.81
CA ASP A 159 7.87 0.85 8.73
C ASP A 159 7.09 2.06 9.26
N THR A 160 6.47 1.92 10.42
CA THR A 160 5.75 3.02 11.06
C THR A 160 6.68 4.07 11.66
N LEU A 161 7.71 3.63 12.37
CA LEU A 161 8.69 4.51 13.00
C LEU A 161 9.46 5.33 11.96
N HIS A 162 9.78 4.72 10.82
CA HIS A 162 10.38 5.40 9.67
C HIS A 162 9.52 6.59 9.21
N ILE A 163 8.23 6.36 8.94
CA ILE A 163 7.31 7.42 8.52
C ILE A 163 7.17 8.49 9.60
N PHE A 164 7.05 8.08 10.85
CA PHE A 164 6.92 9.00 11.98
C PHE A 164 8.15 9.90 12.14
N VAL A 165 9.36 9.33 12.14
CA VAL A 165 10.60 10.09 12.26
C VAL A 165 10.78 11.04 11.09
N ARG A 166 10.50 10.60 9.85
CA ARG A 166 10.50 11.47 8.66
C ARG A 166 9.60 12.69 8.87
N SER A 167 8.37 12.46 9.32
CA SER A 167 7.39 13.53 9.51
C SER A 167 7.79 14.49 10.64
N VAL A 168 8.30 14.00 11.75
CA VAL A 168 8.73 14.81 12.89
C VAL A 168 9.96 15.66 12.54
N VAL A 169 10.99 15.06 11.92
CA VAL A 169 12.18 15.80 11.49
C VAL A 169 11.82 16.86 10.46
N PHE A 170 10.97 16.53 9.51
CA PHE A 170 10.48 17.49 8.53
C PHE A 170 9.79 18.69 9.19
N ILE A 171 8.87 18.44 10.13
CA ILE A 171 8.17 19.52 10.85
C ILE A 171 9.15 20.40 11.62
N ILE A 172 10.08 19.82 12.37
CA ILE A 172 11.06 20.57 13.16
C ILE A 172 11.87 21.52 12.26
N LEU A 173 12.31 21.04 11.10
CA LEU A 173 13.08 21.84 10.16
C LEU A 173 12.24 22.94 9.51
N VAL A 174 11.01 22.65 9.10
CA VAL A 174 10.11 23.62 8.44
C VAL A 174 9.57 24.66 9.40
N LEU A 175 9.39 24.34 10.69
CA LEU A 175 8.99 25.32 11.70
C LEU A 175 10.03 26.42 11.86
N ASN A 176 11.33 26.09 11.72
CA ASN A 176 12.41 27.08 11.78
C ASN A 176 12.47 27.96 10.53
N ASN A 177 12.27 27.38 9.34
CA ASN A 177 12.29 28.14 8.08
C ASN A 177 11.44 27.41 7.00
N LYS A 178 10.34 28.04 6.59
CA LYS A 178 9.42 27.49 5.59
C LYS A 178 10.05 27.39 4.19
N ASN A 179 10.99 28.26 3.86
CA ASN A 179 11.60 28.33 2.51
C ASN A 179 12.51 27.15 2.20
N ILE A 180 12.92 26.38 3.22
CA ILE A 180 13.78 25.20 3.05
C ILE A 180 13.01 23.88 2.97
N ALA A 181 11.70 23.90 2.77
CA ALA A 181 10.86 22.71 2.90
C ALA A 181 11.33 21.53 2.02
N ILE A 182 11.75 21.77 0.78
CA ILE A 182 12.27 20.69 -0.10
C ILE A 182 13.60 20.12 0.43
N TYR A 183 14.49 20.98 0.93
CA TYR A 183 15.73 20.55 1.57
C TYR A 183 15.46 19.76 2.85
N ALA A 184 14.54 20.28 3.67
CA ALA A 184 14.09 19.63 4.91
C ALA A 184 13.51 18.23 4.64
N PHE A 185 12.77 18.07 3.53
CA PHE A 185 12.22 16.80 3.13
C PHE A 185 13.31 15.77 2.79
N GLY A 186 14.32 16.16 2.01
CA GLY A 186 15.46 15.30 1.69
C GLY A 186 16.25 14.88 2.93
N ILE A 187 16.51 15.81 3.86
CA ILE A 187 17.19 15.52 5.13
C ILE A 187 16.35 14.59 6.01
N ALA A 188 15.05 14.85 6.12
CA ALA A 188 14.13 14.02 6.89
C ALA A 188 14.06 12.59 6.34
N GLN A 189 14.03 12.45 5.02
CA GLN A 189 14.07 11.15 4.35
C GLN A 189 15.35 10.37 4.68
N PHE A 190 16.50 11.01 4.56
CA PHE A 190 17.77 10.37 4.88
C PHE A 190 17.86 9.96 6.36
N THR A 191 17.42 10.84 7.26
CA THR A 191 17.36 10.53 8.70
C THR A 191 16.47 9.34 9.00
N SER A 192 15.32 9.25 8.33
CA SER A 192 14.38 8.15 8.51
C SER A 192 14.93 6.80 8.02
N CYS A 193 15.75 6.79 6.96
CA CYS A 193 16.43 5.57 6.50
C CYS A 193 17.38 5.01 7.56
N LEU A 194 18.05 5.86 8.33
CA LEU A 194 18.91 5.41 9.45
C LEU A 194 18.13 4.64 10.51
N VAL A 195 16.83 4.96 10.69
CA VAL A 195 15.96 4.22 11.62
C VAL A 195 15.68 2.81 11.10
N ILE A 196 15.44 2.64 9.80
CA ILE A 196 15.23 1.31 9.20
C ILE A 196 16.51 0.48 9.32
N ILE A 197 17.66 1.06 8.96
CA ILE A 197 18.95 0.37 9.00
C ILE A 197 19.29 -0.01 10.45
N GLY A 198 19.33 0.98 11.34
CA GLY A 198 19.67 0.78 12.75
C GLY A 198 18.68 -0.15 13.47
N GLY A 199 17.39 -0.02 13.17
CA GLY A 199 16.35 -0.86 13.74
C GLY A 199 16.46 -2.33 13.33
N ASN A 200 16.66 -2.62 12.04
CA ASN A 200 16.83 -3.99 11.57
C ASN A 200 18.12 -4.63 12.10
N TYR A 201 19.26 -4.01 11.91
CA TYR A 201 20.54 -4.56 12.37
C TYR A 201 20.65 -4.60 13.90
N GLY A 202 20.16 -3.58 14.61
CA GLY A 202 20.12 -3.54 16.06
C GLY A 202 19.24 -4.62 16.67
N PHE A 203 18.03 -4.81 16.09
CA PHE A 203 17.13 -5.89 16.53
C PHE A 203 17.80 -7.26 16.39
N PHE A 204 18.35 -7.58 15.21
CA PHE A 204 18.98 -8.89 15.01
C PHE A 204 20.24 -9.07 15.82
N HIS A 205 21.00 -8.01 16.08
CA HIS A 205 22.14 -8.07 16.99
C HIS A 205 21.72 -8.54 18.40
N ILE A 206 20.72 -7.88 18.97
CA ILE A 206 20.19 -8.22 20.30
C ILE A 206 19.53 -9.61 20.27
N TYR A 207 18.74 -9.92 19.24
CA TYR A 207 18.05 -11.19 19.12
C TYR A 207 19.01 -12.37 19.04
N ILE A 208 20.03 -12.29 18.20
CA ILE A 208 21.04 -13.35 18.05
C ILE A 208 21.83 -13.56 19.34
N GLN A 209 22.20 -12.48 20.05
CA GLN A 209 22.88 -12.59 21.34
C GLN A 209 22.01 -13.33 22.37
N ARG A 210 20.74 -12.93 22.50
CA ARG A 210 19.79 -13.59 23.40
C ARG A 210 19.55 -15.05 23.01
N LEU A 211 19.44 -15.32 21.73
CA LEU A 211 19.25 -16.68 21.21
C LEU A 211 20.48 -17.59 21.54
N LYS A 212 21.70 -17.07 21.43
CA LYS A 212 22.91 -17.80 21.83
C LYS A 212 22.91 -18.12 23.34
N THR A 213 22.57 -17.14 24.17
CA THR A 213 22.47 -17.35 25.62
C THR A 213 21.42 -18.41 25.93
N TYR A 214 20.25 -18.34 25.29
CA TYR A 214 19.17 -19.32 25.47
C TYR A 214 19.61 -20.74 25.07
N ARG A 215 20.27 -20.88 23.91
CA ARG A 215 20.82 -22.16 23.45
C ARG A 215 21.88 -22.72 24.43
N HIS A 216 22.65 -21.86 25.05
CA HIS A 216 23.63 -22.27 26.08
C HIS A 216 22.92 -22.77 27.35
N VAL A 217 21.90 -22.05 27.84
CA VAL A 217 21.11 -22.46 29.01
C VAL A 217 20.35 -23.76 28.72
N LEU A 218 19.81 -23.93 27.52
CA LEU A 218 19.12 -25.16 27.12
C LEU A 218 20.05 -26.38 27.21
N LYS A 219 21.27 -26.26 26.69
CA LYS A 219 22.28 -27.34 26.80
C LYS A 219 22.68 -27.63 28.26
N LYS A 220 22.68 -26.62 29.13
CA LYS A 220 22.94 -26.79 30.56
C LYS A 220 21.87 -27.62 31.28
N HIS A 221 20.64 -27.60 30.77
CA HIS A 221 19.48 -28.35 31.29
C HIS A 221 19.13 -29.59 30.47
N ASP A 222 20.11 -30.22 29.82
CA ASP A 222 19.93 -31.45 29.01
C ASP A 222 18.79 -31.33 27.98
N ASP A 223 18.70 -30.19 27.30
CA ASP A 223 17.67 -29.85 26.31
C ASP A 223 16.22 -29.80 26.87
N ASP A 224 16.04 -29.67 28.19
CA ASP A 224 14.75 -29.46 28.83
C ASP A 224 14.29 -28.00 28.62
N ILE A 225 13.31 -27.81 27.72
CA ILE A 225 12.78 -26.50 27.32
C ILE A 225 12.07 -25.81 28.48
N ASP A 226 11.35 -26.55 29.33
CA ASP A 226 10.57 -25.95 30.42
C ASP A 226 11.50 -25.38 31.50
N LYS A 227 12.56 -26.08 31.88
CA LYS A 227 13.58 -25.58 32.81
C LYS A 227 14.36 -24.38 32.26
N ALA A 228 14.71 -24.43 30.98
CA ALA A 228 15.38 -23.30 30.33
C ALA A 228 14.46 -22.06 30.28
N ARG A 229 13.16 -22.25 30.06
CA ARG A 229 12.15 -21.22 30.07
C ARG A 229 11.95 -20.60 31.45
N ASP A 230 11.95 -21.41 32.50
CA ASP A 230 11.82 -20.93 33.87
C ASP A 230 13.02 -20.07 34.28
N GLU A 231 14.24 -20.43 33.84
CA GLU A 231 15.47 -19.67 34.11
C GLU A 231 15.48 -18.34 33.30
N MET A 232 15.07 -18.35 32.00
CA MET A 232 15.19 -17.21 31.10
C MET A 232 13.89 -16.40 30.94
N GLY A 233 12.74 -16.89 31.41
CA GLY A 233 11.46 -16.22 31.33
C GLY A 233 10.90 -16.03 29.93
N GLN A 234 11.57 -16.54 28.87
CA GLN A 234 11.18 -16.35 27.48
C GLN A 234 11.49 -17.58 26.62
N TYR A 235 10.51 -17.99 25.79
CA TYR A 235 10.67 -19.05 24.80
C TYR A 235 10.90 -18.47 23.41
N TYR A 236 11.88 -19.00 22.67
CA TYR A 236 12.20 -18.61 21.30
C TYR A 236 11.75 -19.69 20.31
N GLU A 237 10.66 -19.44 19.58
CA GLU A 237 10.08 -20.39 18.60
C GLU A 237 11.06 -20.78 17.47
N HIS A 238 12.05 -19.90 17.18
CA HIS A 238 13.02 -20.08 16.08
C HIS A 238 14.36 -20.67 16.54
N MET A 239 14.41 -21.26 17.71
CA MET A 239 15.64 -21.69 18.34
C MET A 239 16.47 -22.68 17.49
N ASN A 240 15.79 -23.63 16.82
CA ASN A 240 16.44 -24.66 16.01
C ASN A 240 16.54 -24.27 14.53
N ASP A 241 15.63 -23.43 14.03
CA ASP A 241 15.50 -23.12 12.60
C ASP A 241 16.25 -21.86 12.17
N PHE A 242 16.63 -20.99 13.13
CA PHE A 242 17.31 -19.74 12.83
C PHE A 242 18.80 -19.99 12.55
N PRO A 243 19.27 -19.77 11.29
CA PRO A 243 20.58 -20.23 10.86
C PRO A 243 21.74 -19.29 11.22
N PHE A 244 21.43 -18.03 11.55
CA PHE A 244 22.46 -17.00 11.74
C PHE A 244 23.03 -17.00 13.16
N ASN A 245 24.36 -16.93 13.26
CA ASN A 245 25.09 -16.80 14.51
C ASN A 245 25.65 -15.38 14.75
N SER A 246 25.68 -14.55 13.72
CA SER A 246 26.14 -13.16 13.80
C SER A 246 25.36 -12.30 12.81
N VAL A 247 25.21 -11.02 13.14
CA VAL A 247 24.65 -10.04 12.21
C VAL A 247 25.53 -9.84 10.97
N THR A 248 26.83 -10.10 11.07
CA THR A 248 27.77 -10.05 9.95
C THR A 248 27.46 -11.08 8.86
N GLU A 249 26.74 -12.16 9.18
CA GLU A 249 26.28 -13.13 8.18
C GLU A 249 25.14 -12.60 7.30
N MET A 250 24.54 -11.46 7.66
CA MET A 250 23.54 -10.75 6.84
C MET A 250 24.17 -9.70 5.91
N VAL A 251 25.49 -9.59 5.88
CA VAL A 251 26.28 -8.77 4.96
C VAL A 251 26.81 -9.66 3.84
N PRO A 252 27.09 -9.13 2.62
CA PRO A 252 27.60 -9.94 1.52
C PRO A 252 28.85 -10.71 1.90
N THR A 253 28.83 -12.01 1.66
CA THR A 253 29.99 -12.87 1.91
C THR A 253 30.59 -13.33 0.58
N VAL A 254 31.91 -13.17 0.44
CA VAL A 254 32.66 -13.77 -0.65
C VAL A 254 32.77 -15.25 -0.34
N LEU A 255 32.02 -16.06 -1.07
CA LEU A 255 32.13 -17.53 -0.94
C LEU A 255 33.46 -17.99 -1.51
N LYS A 256 34.10 -18.99 -0.88
CA LYS A 256 35.38 -19.56 -1.31
C LYS A 256 35.35 -20.06 -2.76
N ASN A 257 34.18 -20.41 -3.28
CA ASN A 257 33.94 -20.81 -4.66
C ASN A 257 33.08 -19.75 -5.38
N PRO A 258 33.62 -18.93 -6.28
CA PRO A 258 32.88 -17.87 -7.00
C PRO A 258 31.64 -18.38 -7.76
N GLY A 259 31.65 -19.62 -8.28
CA GLY A 259 30.53 -20.21 -8.99
C GLY A 259 29.30 -20.50 -8.12
N SER A 260 29.42 -20.49 -6.78
CA SER A 260 28.34 -20.72 -5.85
C SER A 260 27.78 -19.46 -5.19
N ALA A 261 28.32 -18.27 -5.51
CA ALA A 261 27.89 -17.00 -4.90
C ALA A 261 26.44 -16.67 -5.24
N PHE A 262 25.98 -17.04 -6.43
CA PHE A 262 24.64 -16.80 -6.93
C PHE A 262 24.03 -18.10 -7.50
N ASN A 263 22.71 -18.27 -7.34
CA ASN A 263 22.01 -19.40 -7.91
C ASN A 263 21.42 -19.00 -9.29
N SER A 264 21.75 -19.80 -10.34
CA SER A 264 21.32 -19.54 -11.72
C SER A 264 19.81 -19.59 -11.89
N ASP A 265 19.13 -20.52 -11.22
CA ASP A 265 17.68 -20.65 -11.32
C ASP A 265 16.95 -19.51 -10.62
N LEU A 266 17.51 -19.03 -9.51
CA LEU A 266 17.03 -17.83 -8.82
C LEU A 266 17.16 -16.59 -9.71
N ASN A 267 18.27 -16.43 -10.44
CA ASN A 267 18.47 -15.32 -11.37
C ASN A 267 17.46 -15.33 -12.54
N LYS A 268 17.14 -16.51 -13.09
CA LYS A 268 16.08 -16.62 -14.11
C LYS A 268 14.71 -16.20 -13.56
N LEU A 269 14.43 -16.59 -12.34
CA LEU A 269 13.18 -16.22 -11.65
C LEU A 269 13.11 -14.72 -11.39
N VAL A 270 14.21 -14.10 -10.95
CA VAL A 270 14.33 -12.63 -10.80
C VAL A 270 14.04 -11.93 -12.12
N LEU A 271 14.62 -12.37 -13.24
CA LEU A 271 14.40 -11.76 -14.55
C LEU A 271 12.91 -11.85 -14.98
N SER A 272 12.24 -12.95 -14.67
CA SER A 272 10.81 -13.11 -14.92
C SER A 272 9.98 -12.11 -14.08
N PHE A 273 10.31 -11.95 -12.80
CA PHE A 273 9.64 -10.99 -11.92
C PHE A 273 9.94 -9.53 -12.26
N ILE A 274 11.13 -9.20 -12.82
CA ILE A 274 11.43 -7.85 -13.31
C ILE A 274 10.44 -7.44 -14.41
N LYS A 275 10.18 -8.32 -15.40
CA LYS A 275 9.22 -8.04 -16.48
C LYS A 275 7.80 -7.75 -15.94
N GLN A 276 7.36 -8.54 -14.96
CA GLN A 276 6.06 -8.35 -14.31
C GLN A 276 6.06 -7.08 -13.43
N GLY A 277 7.18 -6.83 -12.75
CA GLY A 277 7.34 -5.69 -11.84
C GLY A 277 7.23 -4.35 -12.55
N ILE A 278 7.88 -4.18 -13.71
CA ILE A 278 7.81 -2.94 -14.49
C ILE A 278 6.34 -2.62 -14.84
N LEU A 279 5.61 -3.60 -15.37
CA LEU A 279 4.20 -3.41 -15.69
C LEU A 279 3.41 -3.04 -14.44
N LYS A 280 3.59 -3.76 -13.33
CA LYS A 280 2.91 -3.48 -12.07
C LYS A 280 3.20 -2.08 -11.55
N GLN A 281 4.45 -1.60 -11.62
CA GLN A 281 4.83 -0.26 -11.18
C GLN A 281 4.12 0.82 -12.01
N VAL A 282 4.12 0.67 -13.33
CA VAL A 282 3.41 1.60 -14.22
C VAL A 282 1.91 1.62 -13.91
N LEU A 283 1.31 0.47 -13.61
CA LEU A 283 -0.10 0.39 -13.28
C LEU A 283 -0.43 0.98 -11.90
N THR A 284 0.48 0.84 -10.94
CA THR A 284 0.24 1.30 -9.55
C THR A 284 0.44 2.81 -9.41
N GLU A 285 1.48 3.37 -10.03
CA GLU A 285 1.83 4.79 -9.95
C GLU A 285 1.44 5.57 -11.22
N GLY A 286 0.65 4.96 -12.10
CA GLY A 286 0.32 5.51 -13.41
C GLY A 286 -0.27 6.90 -13.39
N GLU A 287 -1.14 7.21 -12.43
CA GLU A 287 -1.71 8.56 -12.25
C GLU A 287 -0.61 9.59 -12.01
N LYS A 288 0.34 9.30 -11.13
CA LYS A 288 1.45 10.20 -10.82
C LYS A 288 2.41 10.36 -11.99
N TYR A 289 2.64 9.29 -12.78
CA TYR A 289 3.42 9.39 -14.00
C TYR A 289 2.73 10.31 -15.02
N VAL A 290 1.42 10.15 -15.25
CA VAL A 290 0.66 11.03 -16.15
C VAL A 290 0.70 12.47 -15.66
N MET A 291 0.48 12.73 -14.36
CA MET A 291 0.60 14.06 -13.77
C MET A 291 2.01 14.65 -13.93
N SER A 292 3.02 13.81 -13.89
CA SER A 292 4.41 14.24 -13.96
C SER A 292 4.89 14.55 -15.38
N ILE A 293 4.35 13.86 -16.38
CA ILE A 293 4.68 14.06 -17.80
C ILE A 293 3.85 15.17 -18.41
N SER A 294 2.57 15.26 -18.03
CA SER A 294 1.61 16.20 -18.61
C SER A 294 1.66 17.56 -17.89
N PRO A 295 1.78 18.69 -18.62
CA PRO A 295 1.74 20.04 -18.04
C PRO A 295 0.32 20.51 -17.71
N VAL A 296 -0.71 19.66 -17.83
CA VAL A 296 -2.12 20.05 -17.66
C VAL A 296 -2.42 20.51 -16.24
N LEU A 297 -1.81 19.91 -15.23
CA LEU A 297 -1.95 20.30 -13.83
C LEU A 297 -0.70 20.99 -13.31
N ASN A 298 -0.86 22.16 -12.72
CA ASN A 298 0.21 22.80 -11.96
C ASN A 298 0.51 22.04 -10.65
N PHE A 299 1.64 22.33 -9.99
CA PHE A 299 2.05 21.60 -8.78
C PHE A 299 1.06 21.76 -7.64
N GLN A 300 0.41 22.92 -7.50
CA GLN A 300 -0.64 23.15 -6.52
C GLN A 300 -1.84 22.21 -6.75
N GLN A 301 -2.31 22.07 -7.99
CA GLN A 301 -3.41 21.19 -8.33
C GLN A 301 -3.03 19.71 -8.14
N GLN A 302 -1.78 19.34 -8.45
CA GLN A 302 -1.25 18.00 -8.19
C GLN A 302 -1.23 17.70 -6.69
N ALA A 303 -0.79 18.64 -5.86
CA ALA A 303 -0.82 18.51 -4.40
C ALA A 303 -2.25 18.31 -3.88
N VAL A 304 -3.17 19.16 -4.31
CA VAL A 304 -4.58 19.08 -3.92
C VAL A 304 -5.18 17.74 -4.31
N TYR A 305 -4.91 17.27 -5.53
CA TYR A 305 -5.37 15.96 -5.98
C TYR A 305 -4.81 14.84 -5.10
N ASP A 306 -3.50 14.80 -4.86
CA ASP A 306 -2.86 13.75 -4.06
C ASP A 306 -3.41 13.72 -2.62
N ILE A 307 -3.59 14.89 -2.00
CA ILE A 307 -4.14 15.01 -0.64
C ILE A 307 -5.57 14.49 -0.59
N VAL A 308 -6.42 14.92 -1.52
CA VAL A 308 -7.83 14.49 -1.57
C VAL A 308 -7.95 13.00 -1.88
N ASN A 309 -7.14 12.48 -2.81
CA ASN A 309 -7.08 11.06 -3.13
C ASN A 309 -6.63 10.22 -1.92
N ASN A 310 -5.65 10.69 -1.17
CA ASN A 310 -5.22 10.05 0.08
C ASN A 310 -6.32 10.05 1.14
N MET A 311 -7.05 11.16 1.31
CA MET A 311 -8.20 11.23 2.23
C MET A 311 -9.33 10.31 1.80
N GLY A 312 -9.74 10.36 0.55
CA GLY A 312 -10.82 9.53 0.03
C GLY A 312 -10.50 8.03 0.10
N SER A 313 -9.24 7.66 -0.07
CA SER A 313 -8.81 6.26 0.05
C SER A 313 -8.76 5.73 1.49
N LEU A 314 -8.99 6.54 2.53
CA LEU A 314 -9.02 6.07 3.93
C LEU A 314 -10.13 5.05 4.14
N ALA A 315 -11.34 5.30 3.62
CA ALA A 315 -12.45 4.35 3.70
C ALA A 315 -12.08 2.98 3.12
N ALA A 316 -11.40 2.97 1.98
CA ALA A 316 -10.91 1.75 1.36
C ALA A 316 -9.93 0.98 2.24
N ARG A 317 -8.98 1.67 2.82
CA ARG A 317 -7.91 1.05 3.62
C ARG A 317 -8.37 0.55 4.99
N PHE A 318 -9.32 1.27 5.61
CA PHE A 318 -9.76 0.95 6.98
C PHE A 318 -11.00 0.08 7.05
N ILE A 319 -11.90 0.20 6.08
CA ILE A 319 -13.19 -0.49 6.10
C ILE A 319 -13.21 -1.62 5.06
N PHE A 320 -12.97 -1.30 3.79
CA PHE A 320 -13.20 -2.27 2.72
C PHE A 320 -12.12 -3.35 2.67
N ARG A 321 -10.84 -3.01 2.78
CA ARG A 321 -9.76 -3.98 2.68
C ARG A 321 -9.82 -5.10 3.74
N PRO A 322 -10.09 -4.85 5.02
CA PRO A 322 -10.29 -5.94 5.98
C PRO A 322 -11.47 -6.85 5.63
N ILE A 323 -12.55 -6.29 5.08
CA ILE A 323 -13.72 -7.06 4.63
C ILE A 323 -13.35 -7.91 3.40
N GLU A 324 -12.63 -7.33 2.43
CA GLU A 324 -12.13 -8.02 1.24
C GLU A 324 -11.23 -9.21 1.62
N ASP A 325 -10.21 -8.97 2.45
CA ASP A 325 -9.24 -9.99 2.87
C ASP A 325 -9.93 -11.14 3.63
N SER A 326 -10.88 -10.82 4.52
CA SER A 326 -11.65 -11.81 5.27
C SER A 326 -12.58 -12.62 4.36
N SER A 327 -13.24 -11.95 3.42
CA SER A 327 -14.14 -12.58 2.45
C SER A 327 -13.37 -13.45 1.48
N TYR A 328 -12.23 -12.98 0.97
CA TYR A 328 -11.34 -13.76 0.12
C TYR A 328 -10.90 -15.06 0.81
N PHE A 329 -10.46 -14.96 2.08
CA PHE A 329 -10.08 -16.13 2.88
C PHE A 329 -11.24 -17.13 3.02
N TYR A 330 -12.44 -16.64 3.38
CA TYR A 330 -13.63 -17.48 3.50
C TYR A 330 -13.96 -18.23 2.20
N PHE A 331 -13.99 -17.51 1.06
CA PHE A 331 -14.32 -18.14 -0.22
C PHE A 331 -13.26 -19.14 -0.68
N THR A 332 -11.98 -18.89 -0.42
CA THR A 332 -10.91 -19.86 -0.75
C THR A 332 -11.00 -21.14 0.06
N GLN A 333 -11.60 -21.12 1.25
CA GLN A 333 -11.80 -22.30 2.09
C GLN A 333 -13.10 -23.04 1.77
N THR A 334 -14.10 -22.33 1.26
CA THR A 334 -15.47 -22.87 1.06
C THR A 334 -15.69 -23.38 -0.36
N ILE A 335 -15.09 -22.74 -1.36
CA ILE A 335 -15.27 -23.05 -2.79
C ILE A 335 -13.98 -23.65 -3.36
N ALA A 336 -14.06 -24.84 -3.93
CA ALA A 336 -12.92 -25.47 -4.62
C ALA A 336 -12.73 -24.84 -6.01
N ARG A 337 -11.47 -24.50 -6.36
CA ARG A 337 -11.13 -23.79 -7.61
C ARG A 337 -11.27 -24.61 -8.88
N ASP A 338 -10.96 -25.92 -8.77
CA ASP A 338 -10.83 -26.81 -9.94
C ASP A 338 -12.09 -27.64 -10.21
N ILE A 339 -13.16 -27.42 -9.46
CA ILE A 339 -14.42 -28.14 -9.54
C ILE A 339 -15.53 -27.14 -9.87
N ALA A 340 -16.36 -27.44 -10.89
CA ALA A 340 -17.50 -26.59 -11.22
C ALA A 340 -18.46 -26.46 -10.03
N LEU A 341 -19.02 -25.26 -9.79
CA LEU A 341 -19.92 -25.01 -8.64
C LEU A 341 -21.09 -26.00 -8.57
N LYS A 342 -21.56 -26.52 -9.72
CA LYS A 342 -22.66 -27.51 -9.80
C LYS A 342 -22.28 -28.90 -9.24
N GLU A 343 -20.99 -29.22 -9.26
CA GLU A 343 -20.44 -30.51 -8.82
C GLU A 343 -19.99 -30.46 -7.36
N GLN A 344 -19.97 -29.26 -6.76
CA GLN A 344 -19.62 -29.06 -5.35
C GLN A 344 -20.83 -29.27 -4.43
N ASP A 345 -20.56 -29.36 -3.15
CA ASP A 345 -21.58 -29.48 -2.10
C ASP A 345 -22.58 -28.30 -2.17
N LYS A 346 -23.85 -28.64 -2.45
CA LYS A 346 -24.93 -27.65 -2.66
C LYS A 346 -25.14 -26.76 -1.44
N ASP A 347 -24.99 -27.28 -0.23
CA ASP A 347 -25.21 -26.51 0.98
C ASP A 347 -24.09 -25.49 1.19
N LYS A 348 -22.83 -25.86 0.95
CA LYS A 348 -21.68 -24.95 0.98
C LYS A 348 -21.76 -23.87 -0.09
N VAL A 349 -22.15 -24.22 -1.32
CA VAL A 349 -22.32 -23.24 -2.40
C VAL A 349 -23.44 -22.27 -2.11
N LYS A 350 -24.57 -22.74 -1.55
CA LYS A 350 -25.69 -21.90 -1.13
C LYS A 350 -25.29 -20.95 0.00
N GLU A 351 -24.56 -21.46 0.99
CA GLU A 351 -24.02 -20.64 2.09
C GLU A 351 -23.07 -19.58 1.53
N ALA A 352 -22.12 -19.93 0.68
CA ALA A 352 -21.20 -19.00 0.05
C ALA A 352 -21.92 -17.92 -0.77
N SER A 353 -22.97 -18.28 -1.52
CA SER A 353 -23.83 -17.33 -2.22
C SER A 353 -24.50 -16.33 -1.27
N GLN A 354 -25.02 -16.81 -0.15
CA GLN A 354 -25.66 -15.95 0.85
C GLN A 354 -24.66 -15.03 1.54
N VAL A 355 -23.46 -15.53 1.85
CA VAL A 355 -22.37 -14.72 2.41
C VAL A 355 -21.96 -13.63 1.40
N LEU A 356 -21.75 -13.98 0.12
CA LEU A 356 -21.42 -13.02 -0.92
C LEU A 356 -22.50 -11.94 -1.04
N LYS A 357 -23.79 -12.32 -1.06
CA LYS A 357 -24.91 -11.39 -1.10
C LYS A 357 -24.89 -10.43 0.09
N ASN A 358 -24.66 -10.93 1.29
CA ASN A 358 -24.64 -10.13 2.52
C ASN A 358 -23.43 -9.17 2.55
N VAL A 359 -22.27 -9.64 2.13
CA VAL A 359 -21.04 -8.80 2.05
C VAL A 359 -21.21 -7.72 0.99
N CYS A 360 -21.69 -8.05 -0.21
CA CYS A 360 -22.02 -7.08 -1.26
C CYS A 360 -22.99 -6.01 -0.72
N LYS A 361 -24.06 -6.43 -0.04
CA LYS A 361 -25.04 -5.51 0.56
C LYS A 361 -24.40 -4.60 1.61
N GLY A 362 -23.55 -5.15 2.48
CA GLY A 362 -22.85 -4.40 3.52
C GLY A 362 -21.93 -3.32 2.94
N VAL A 363 -21.03 -3.70 2.03
CA VAL A 363 -20.06 -2.76 1.45
C VAL A 363 -20.71 -1.70 0.57
N THR A 364 -21.74 -2.08 -0.21
CA THR A 364 -22.50 -1.13 -1.03
C THR A 364 -23.25 -0.14 -0.14
N SER A 365 -23.86 -0.61 0.96
CA SER A 365 -24.55 0.26 1.92
C SER A 365 -23.59 1.27 2.56
N ILE A 366 -22.41 0.82 3.00
CA ILE A 366 -21.37 1.70 3.57
C ILE A 366 -20.89 2.70 2.52
N GLY A 367 -20.65 2.25 1.29
CA GLY A 367 -20.24 3.12 0.17
C GLY A 367 -21.29 4.20 -0.13
N LEU A 368 -22.56 3.84 -0.16
CA LEU A 368 -23.67 4.77 -0.38
C LEU A 368 -23.85 5.79 0.76
N ILE A 369 -23.66 5.37 2.02
CA ILE A 369 -23.63 6.30 3.16
C ILE A 369 -22.47 7.29 2.96
N GLY A 370 -21.26 6.79 2.69
CA GLY A 370 -20.08 7.62 2.42
C GLY A 370 -20.30 8.62 1.28
N PHE A 371 -21.01 8.19 0.22
CA PHE A 371 -21.36 9.05 -0.90
C PHE A 371 -22.33 10.18 -0.49
N VAL A 372 -23.44 9.84 0.17
CA VAL A 372 -24.48 10.82 0.56
C VAL A 372 -23.91 11.88 1.50
N PHE A 373 -23.22 11.45 2.55
CA PHE A 373 -22.58 12.37 3.50
C PHE A 373 -21.40 13.11 2.87
N GLY A 374 -20.60 12.45 2.01
CA GLY A 374 -19.51 13.05 1.27
C GLY A 374 -19.96 14.16 0.33
N GLN A 375 -21.14 14.06 -0.29
CA GLN A 375 -21.65 15.14 -1.13
C GLN A 375 -21.93 16.43 -0.36
N SER A 376 -22.38 16.33 0.88
CA SER A 376 -22.77 17.49 1.70
C SER A 376 -21.64 18.02 2.57
N TYR A 377 -20.83 17.15 3.17
CA TYR A 377 -19.87 17.54 4.19
C TYR A 377 -18.41 17.56 3.72
N SER A 378 -18.13 17.36 2.41
CA SER A 378 -16.76 17.43 1.87
C SER A 378 -16.06 18.76 2.18
N GLY A 379 -16.75 19.89 2.00
CA GLY A 379 -16.19 21.21 2.30
C GLY A 379 -15.84 21.38 3.79
N THR A 380 -16.73 20.94 4.68
CA THR A 380 -16.50 20.99 6.13
C THR A 380 -15.33 20.11 6.56
N LEU A 381 -15.24 18.89 6.02
CA LEU A 381 -14.14 17.97 6.31
C LEU A 381 -12.80 18.56 5.87
N LEU A 382 -12.75 19.12 4.67
CA LEU A 382 -11.54 19.74 4.12
C LEU A 382 -11.15 21.02 4.87
N LEU A 383 -12.11 21.81 5.31
CA LEU A 383 -11.88 22.98 6.15
C LEU A 383 -11.25 22.60 7.49
N LEU A 384 -11.76 21.54 8.14
CA LEU A 384 -11.19 21.02 9.38
C LEU A 384 -9.78 20.45 9.16
N TYR A 385 -9.53 19.83 8.02
CA TYR A 385 -8.24 19.22 7.71
C TYR A 385 -7.19 20.23 7.26
N GLY A 386 -7.49 20.99 6.21
CA GLY A 386 -6.54 21.88 5.52
C GLY A 386 -6.64 23.37 5.90
N GLY A 387 -7.76 23.79 6.51
CA GLY A 387 -8.04 25.20 6.79
C GLY A 387 -8.64 25.95 5.60
N HIS A 388 -8.82 27.27 5.74
CA HIS A 388 -9.45 28.11 4.72
C HIS A 388 -8.66 28.17 3.42
N ASP A 389 -7.34 28.35 3.51
CA ASP A 389 -6.45 28.49 2.34
C ASP A 389 -6.50 27.26 1.43
N PHE A 390 -6.72 26.07 2.01
CA PHE A 390 -6.83 24.83 1.24
C PHE A 390 -8.16 24.69 0.50
N VAL A 391 -9.25 25.22 1.06
CA VAL A 391 -10.60 25.10 0.46
C VAL A 391 -10.87 26.21 -0.54
N GLU A 392 -10.08 27.29 -0.52
CA GLU A 392 -10.20 28.42 -1.42
C GLU A 392 -10.13 27.96 -2.89
N GLY A 393 -11.00 28.52 -3.74
CA GLY A 393 -11.12 28.12 -5.14
C GLY A 393 -11.97 26.89 -5.43
N GLY A 394 -12.45 26.16 -4.40
CA GLY A 394 -13.45 25.07 -4.53
C GLY A 394 -12.98 23.78 -5.18
N LEU A 395 -11.74 23.70 -5.69
CA LEU A 395 -11.20 22.51 -6.32
C LEU A 395 -11.13 21.31 -5.37
N PRO A 396 -10.60 21.42 -4.12
CA PRO A 396 -10.54 20.30 -3.20
C PRO A 396 -11.92 19.72 -2.86
N GLU A 397 -12.92 20.60 -2.66
CA GLU A 397 -14.29 20.18 -2.39
C GLU A 397 -14.89 19.41 -3.55
N THR A 398 -14.70 19.91 -4.79
CA THR A 398 -15.16 19.24 -6.01
C THR A 398 -14.52 17.86 -6.16
N LEU A 399 -13.21 17.76 -5.96
CA LEU A 399 -12.48 16.49 -6.03
C LEU A 399 -12.99 15.49 -4.99
N LEU A 400 -13.18 15.91 -3.74
CA LEU A 400 -13.64 15.00 -2.69
C LEU A 400 -15.06 14.51 -2.91
N ARG A 401 -15.94 15.36 -3.45
CA ARG A 401 -17.30 14.97 -3.86
C ARG A 401 -17.28 13.90 -4.96
N TRP A 402 -16.47 14.07 -5.99
CA TRP A 402 -16.31 13.05 -7.02
C TRP A 402 -15.63 11.78 -6.50
N HIS A 403 -14.69 11.94 -5.58
CA HIS A 403 -14.05 10.80 -4.94
C HIS A 403 -15.03 9.98 -4.08
N ALA A 404 -16.01 10.63 -3.44
CA ALA A 404 -17.08 9.94 -2.72
C ALA A 404 -17.88 8.98 -3.63
N LEU A 405 -18.09 9.34 -4.92
CA LEU A 405 -18.65 8.41 -5.91
C LEU A 405 -17.68 7.24 -6.19
N ALA A 406 -16.40 7.51 -6.35
CA ALA A 406 -15.39 6.48 -6.58
C ALA A 406 -15.32 5.46 -5.43
N ILE A 407 -15.61 5.85 -4.19
CA ILE A 407 -15.63 4.96 -3.02
C ILE A 407 -16.65 3.82 -3.18
N ILE A 408 -17.82 4.09 -3.77
CA ILE A 408 -18.83 3.05 -4.03
C ILE A 408 -18.28 2.01 -5.01
N LEU A 409 -17.70 2.47 -6.11
CA LEU A 409 -17.13 1.59 -7.12
C LEU A 409 -15.96 0.77 -6.55
N LEU A 410 -15.14 1.41 -5.73
CA LEU A 410 -14.02 0.75 -5.08
C LEU A 410 -14.48 -0.39 -4.15
N ALA A 411 -15.52 -0.14 -3.35
CA ALA A 411 -16.11 -1.12 -2.44
C ALA A 411 -16.68 -2.33 -3.19
N VAL A 412 -17.43 -2.08 -4.27
CA VAL A 412 -18.00 -3.15 -5.11
C VAL A 412 -16.91 -3.92 -5.83
N ASN A 413 -15.92 -3.21 -6.41
CA ASN A 413 -14.81 -3.83 -7.12
C ASN A 413 -14.03 -4.81 -6.22
N GLY A 414 -13.68 -4.38 -5.00
CA GLY A 414 -12.89 -5.20 -4.09
C GLY A 414 -13.54 -6.54 -3.78
N ILE A 415 -14.84 -6.54 -3.46
CA ILE A 415 -15.55 -7.78 -3.12
C ILE A 415 -15.80 -8.67 -4.33
N THR A 416 -16.26 -8.11 -5.47
CA THR A 416 -16.58 -8.92 -6.65
C THR A 416 -15.31 -9.52 -7.27
N GLU A 417 -14.25 -8.75 -7.33
CA GLU A 417 -12.94 -9.20 -7.81
C GLU A 417 -12.28 -10.17 -6.82
N GLY A 418 -12.39 -9.91 -5.51
CA GLY A 418 -11.92 -10.81 -4.46
C GLY A 418 -12.57 -12.18 -4.52
N TYR A 419 -13.90 -12.24 -4.70
CA TYR A 419 -14.62 -13.50 -4.95
C TYR A 419 -14.10 -14.23 -6.20
N MET A 420 -13.97 -13.50 -7.30
CA MET A 420 -13.48 -14.04 -8.56
C MET A 420 -12.06 -14.63 -8.41
N PHE A 421 -11.14 -13.94 -7.74
CA PHE A 421 -9.79 -14.45 -7.47
C PHE A 421 -9.78 -15.65 -6.51
N ALA A 422 -10.74 -15.72 -5.59
CA ALA A 422 -10.85 -16.84 -4.67
C ALA A 422 -11.30 -18.14 -5.37
N THR A 423 -12.14 -18.03 -6.41
CA THR A 423 -12.83 -19.17 -7.03
C THR A 423 -12.30 -19.54 -8.41
N ASN A 424 -11.58 -18.66 -9.10
CA ASN A 424 -11.02 -18.91 -10.43
C ASN A 424 -9.86 -19.91 -10.41
N THR A 425 -9.77 -20.70 -11.49
CA THR A 425 -8.60 -21.52 -11.80
C THR A 425 -7.40 -20.66 -12.20
N SER A 426 -6.17 -21.20 -12.11
CA SER A 426 -4.95 -20.48 -12.51
C SER A 426 -5.02 -19.93 -13.93
N LYS A 427 -5.57 -20.70 -14.89
CA LYS A 427 -5.73 -20.27 -16.29
C LYS A 427 -6.71 -19.10 -16.45
N GLN A 428 -7.78 -19.06 -15.66
CA GLN A 428 -8.75 -17.97 -15.66
C GLN A 428 -8.15 -16.70 -15.04
N ILE A 429 -7.35 -16.86 -13.97
CA ILE A 429 -6.60 -15.75 -13.35
C ILE A 429 -5.59 -15.16 -14.35
N ASP A 430 -4.84 -15.98 -15.08
CA ASP A 430 -3.89 -15.51 -16.10
C ASP A 430 -4.60 -14.74 -17.21
N ARG A 431 -5.77 -15.22 -17.67
CA ARG A 431 -6.60 -14.51 -18.64
C ARG A 431 -7.07 -13.16 -18.10
N TYR A 432 -7.51 -13.12 -16.85
CA TYR A 432 -7.94 -11.88 -16.22
C TYR A 432 -6.78 -10.88 -16.07
N ASN A 433 -5.59 -11.34 -15.70
CA ASN A 433 -4.41 -10.50 -15.62
C ASN A 433 -4.08 -9.84 -16.97
N TYR A 434 -4.29 -10.54 -18.07
CA TYR A 434 -4.17 -9.95 -19.42
C TYR A 434 -5.21 -8.83 -19.66
N TYR A 435 -6.48 -9.05 -19.30
CA TYR A 435 -7.50 -7.99 -19.39
C TYR A 435 -7.19 -6.82 -18.45
N MET A 436 -6.69 -7.10 -17.23
CA MET A 436 -6.25 -6.06 -16.31
C MET A 436 -5.16 -5.17 -16.92
N ALA A 437 -4.20 -5.75 -17.63
CA ALA A 437 -3.17 -4.98 -18.33
C ALA A 437 -3.80 -4.05 -19.39
N ILE A 438 -4.75 -4.54 -20.18
CA ILE A 438 -5.48 -3.72 -21.17
C ILE A 438 -6.24 -2.60 -20.48
N PHE A 439 -7.01 -2.89 -19.44
CA PHE A 439 -7.78 -1.88 -18.69
C PHE A 439 -6.87 -0.80 -18.12
N SER A 440 -5.69 -1.17 -17.65
CA SER A 440 -4.74 -0.24 -17.09
C SER A 440 -4.10 0.67 -18.13
N VAL A 441 -3.75 0.14 -19.32
CA VAL A 441 -3.29 0.98 -20.44
C VAL A 441 -4.41 1.93 -20.88
N THR A 442 -5.64 1.43 -21.01
CA THR A 442 -6.82 2.25 -21.33
C THR A 442 -7.03 3.34 -20.28
N PHE A 443 -6.87 3.01 -18.99
CA PHE A 443 -6.94 3.97 -17.90
C PHE A 443 -5.91 5.10 -18.04
N LEU A 444 -4.65 4.80 -18.40
CA LEU A 444 -3.63 5.82 -18.59
C LEU A 444 -3.97 6.78 -19.74
N ILE A 445 -4.48 6.23 -20.85
CA ILE A 445 -4.92 7.03 -22.01
C ILE A 445 -6.12 7.90 -21.62
N LEU A 446 -7.13 7.32 -20.96
CA LEU A 446 -8.31 8.05 -20.48
C LEU A 446 -7.93 9.12 -19.45
N SER A 447 -7.02 8.81 -18.54
CA SER A 447 -6.52 9.77 -17.55
C SER A 447 -5.94 11.00 -18.22
N TYR A 448 -5.09 10.81 -19.22
CA TYR A 448 -4.51 11.91 -19.99
C TYR A 448 -5.58 12.73 -20.72
N GLN A 449 -6.49 12.07 -21.45
CA GLN A 449 -7.54 12.75 -22.23
C GLN A 449 -8.54 13.48 -21.33
N LEU A 450 -9.08 12.80 -20.32
CA LEU A 450 -10.09 13.39 -19.43
C LEU A 450 -9.50 14.53 -18.59
N THR A 451 -8.22 14.45 -18.23
CA THR A 451 -7.58 15.54 -17.50
C THR A 451 -7.42 16.80 -18.36
N ASN A 452 -7.20 16.65 -19.68
CA ASN A 452 -7.17 17.79 -20.60
C ASN A 452 -8.52 18.53 -20.69
N TYR A 453 -9.65 17.81 -20.52
CA TYR A 453 -10.99 18.41 -20.60
C TYR A 453 -11.55 18.85 -19.25
N PHE A 454 -11.29 18.09 -18.19
CA PHE A 454 -11.91 18.27 -16.86
C PHE A 454 -10.90 18.63 -15.76
N GLY A 455 -9.65 18.89 -16.10
CA GLY A 455 -8.61 19.14 -15.10
C GLY A 455 -8.41 17.94 -14.16
N ALA A 456 -8.10 18.20 -12.89
CA ALA A 456 -7.82 17.15 -11.91
C ALA A 456 -8.98 16.15 -11.68
N VAL A 457 -10.23 16.57 -11.92
CA VAL A 457 -11.42 15.69 -11.83
C VAL A 457 -11.34 14.56 -12.86
N GLY A 458 -10.69 14.79 -14.00
CA GLY A 458 -10.51 13.80 -15.07
C GLY A 458 -9.81 12.52 -14.59
N PHE A 459 -8.88 12.60 -13.65
CA PHE A 459 -8.25 11.42 -13.04
C PHE A 459 -9.26 10.55 -12.28
N ILE A 460 -10.14 11.18 -11.50
CA ILE A 460 -11.18 10.45 -10.74
C ILE A 460 -12.14 9.75 -11.69
N TRP A 461 -12.54 10.42 -12.77
CA TRP A 461 -13.42 9.84 -13.79
C TRP A 461 -12.75 8.67 -14.52
N ALA A 462 -11.48 8.81 -14.90
CA ALA A 462 -10.73 7.72 -15.52
C ALA A 462 -10.63 6.50 -14.58
N ASN A 463 -10.40 6.73 -13.29
CA ASN A 463 -10.36 5.67 -12.30
C ASN A 463 -11.73 5.02 -12.09
N CYS A 464 -12.81 5.81 -12.08
CA CYS A 464 -14.18 5.28 -12.05
C CYS A 464 -14.47 4.38 -13.28
N CYS A 465 -14.07 4.79 -14.49
CA CYS A 465 -14.19 3.96 -15.69
C CYS A 465 -13.39 2.64 -15.56
N ASN A 466 -12.14 2.71 -15.11
CA ASN A 466 -11.32 1.53 -14.88
C ASN A 466 -11.98 0.56 -13.90
N MET A 467 -12.47 1.06 -12.76
CA MET A 467 -13.19 0.23 -11.78
C MET A 467 -14.48 -0.35 -12.36
N ALA A 468 -15.23 0.43 -13.16
CA ALA A 468 -16.45 -0.05 -13.80
C ALA A 468 -16.20 -1.22 -14.77
N PHE A 469 -15.13 -1.18 -15.56
CA PHE A 469 -14.73 -2.30 -16.42
C PHE A 469 -14.38 -3.55 -15.61
N ARG A 470 -13.64 -3.40 -14.51
CA ARG A 470 -13.28 -4.51 -13.62
C ARG A 470 -14.52 -5.11 -12.95
N ILE A 471 -15.42 -4.26 -12.44
CA ILE A 471 -16.71 -4.69 -11.85
C ILE A 471 -17.54 -5.43 -12.90
N GLY A 472 -17.65 -4.89 -14.14
CA GLY A 472 -18.39 -5.54 -15.21
C GLY A 472 -17.85 -6.93 -15.53
N TYR A 473 -16.53 -7.11 -15.54
CA TYR A 473 -15.93 -8.43 -15.76
C TYR A 473 -16.21 -9.39 -14.61
N SER A 474 -15.95 -8.97 -13.36
CA SER A 474 -16.14 -9.83 -12.18
C SER A 474 -17.60 -10.18 -11.91
N THR A 475 -18.53 -9.23 -12.08
CA THR A 475 -19.98 -9.49 -11.97
C THR A 475 -20.51 -10.41 -13.07
N ASN A 476 -20.02 -10.26 -14.31
CA ASN A 476 -20.37 -11.18 -15.40
C ASN A 476 -19.87 -12.60 -15.12
N TYR A 477 -18.67 -12.74 -14.54
CA TYR A 477 -18.18 -14.04 -14.09
C TYR A 477 -19.10 -14.64 -13.02
N ILE A 478 -19.41 -13.89 -11.96
CA ILE A 478 -20.29 -14.34 -10.88
C ILE A 478 -21.69 -14.71 -11.44
N ALA A 479 -22.26 -13.88 -12.29
CA ALA A 479 -23.57 -14.14 -12.90
C ALA A 479 -23.59 -15.45 -13.71
N LYS A 480 -22.52 -15.75 -14.46
CA LYS A 480 -22.39 -17.00 -15.22
C LYS A 480 -22.27 -18.23 -14.32
N GLU A 481 -21.46 -18.16 -13.27
CA GLU A 481 -21.28 -19.25 -12.32
C GLU A 481 -22.58 -19.62 -11.59
N TYR A 482 -23.41 -18.63 -11.23
CA TYR A 482 -24.68 -18.83 -10.54
C TYR A 482 -25.90 -18.89 -11.46
N SER A 483 -25.75 -18.78 -12.81
CA SER A 483 -26.86 -18.70 -13.76
C SER A 483 -27.84 -19.88 -13.71
N ASN A 484 -27.36 -21.06 -13.31
CA ASN A 484 -28.16 -22.29 -13.23
C ASN A 484 -28.54 -22.66 -11.80
N MET A 485 -28.33 -21.75 -10.85
CA MET A 485 -28.65 -21.94 -9.43
C MET A 485 -29.79 -21.00 -9.03
N GLN A 486 -30.66 -21.43 -8.13
CA GLN A 486 -31.73 -20.55 -7.58
C GLN A 486 -31.17 -19.49 -6.59
N ALA A 487 -29.94 -19.05 -6.80
CA ALA A 487 -29.25 -18.10 -5.92
C ALA A 487 -28.61 -17.00 -6.78
N ASN A 488 -28.94 -15.76 -6.49
CA ASN A 488 -28.33 -14.60 -7.16
C ASN A 488 -27.60 -13.73 -6.12
N PRO A 489 -26.30 -13.96 -5.88
CA PRO A 489 -25.56 -13.18 -4.90
C PRO A 489 -25.41 -11.70 -5.27
N LEU A 490 -25.51 -11.35 -6.57
CA LEU A 490 -25.40 -9.96 -7.05
C LEU A 490 -26.60 -9.08 -6.64
N GLU A 491 -27.73 -9.66 -6.22
CA GLU A 491 -28.83 -8.88 -5.62
C GLU A 491 -28.40 -8.07 -4.41
N GLY A 492 -27.32 -8.48 -3.72
CA GLY A 492 -26.74 -7.72 -2.62
C GLY A 492 -26.19 -6.36 -3.02
N LEU A 493 -25.84 -6.15 -4.31
CA LEU A 493 -25.37 -4.85 -4.82
C LEU A 493 -26.49 -3.81 -4.91
N ILE A 494 -27.73 -4.24 -4.92
CA ILE A 494 -28.89 -3.35 -5.00
C ILE A 494 -29.37 -3.04 -3.57
N PRO A 495 -29.39 -1.76 -3.18
CA PRO A 495 -29.86 -1.37 -1.85
C PRO A 495 -31.35 -1.69 -1.69
N GLY A 496 -31.74 -2.15 -0.50
CA GLY A 496 -33.15 -2.38 -0.19
C GLY A 496 -33.97 -1.08 -0.31
N LYS A 497 -35.24 -1.17 -0.75
CA LYS A 497 -36.10 0.00 -1.01
C LYS A 497 -36.18 0.95 0.20
N ILE A 498 -36.38 0.43 1.40
CA ILE A 498 -36.46 1.23 2.64
C ILE A 498 -35.14 1.97 2.87
N PHE A 499 -34.01 1.28 2.75
CA PHE A 499 -32.69 1.88 2.92
C PHE A 499 -32.42 2.97 1.87
N GLY A 500 -32.79 2.73 0.60
CA GLY A 500 -32.69 3.72 -0.46
C GLY A 500 -33.52 4.98 -0.18
N CYS A 501 -34.78 4.83 0.23
CA CYS A 501 -35.62 5.96 0.60
C CYS A 501 -35.05 6.74 1.79
N THR A 502 -34.59 6.04 2.82
CA THR A 502 -33.95 6.68 4.00
C THR A 502 -32.70 7.48 3.59
N LEU A 503 -31.88 6.93 2.68
CA LEU A 503 -30.68 7.65 2.18
C LEU A 503 -31.05 8.89 1.37
N ILE A 504 -32.09 8.85 0.55
CA ILE A 504 -32.55 10.04 -0.18
C ILE A 504 -33.01 11.13 0.80
N VAL A 505 -33.81 10.78 1.79
CA VAL A 505 -34.26 11.73 2.82
C VAL A 505 -33.07 12.29 3.61
N ALA A 506 -32.13 11.43 4.01
CA ALA A 506 -30.90 11.85 4.66
C ALA A 506 -30.07 12.79 3.78
N GLY A 507 -29.94 12.50 2.49
CA GLY A 507 -29.24 13.35 1.54
C GLY A 507 -29.84 14.74 1.42
N ILE A 508 -31.17 14.83 1.35
CA ILE A 508 -31.89 16.11 1.32
C ILE A 508 -31.63 16.87 2.63
N ALA A 509 -31.78 16.22 3.79
CA ALA A 509 -31.56 16.83 5.09
C ALA A 509 -30.10 17.34 5.24
N CYS A 510 -29.10 16.53 4.83
CA CYS A 510 -27.70 16.93 4.84
C CYS A 510 -27.43 18.14 3.94
N LYS A 511 -28.06 18.20 2.76
CA LYS A 511 -27.94 19.34 1.87
C LYS A 511 -28.46 20.64 2.47
N TYR A 512 -29.61 20.59 3.14
CA TYR A 512 -30.15 21.74 3.88
C TYR A 512 -29.25 22.15 5.05
N SER A 513 -28.72 21.16 5.79
CA SER A 513 -27.77 21.40 6.88
C SER A 513 -26.47 22.07 6.38
N GLU A 514 -25.91 21.64 5.23
CA GLU A 514 -24.74 22.24 4.61
C GLU A 514 -24.97 23.73 4.28
N VAL A 515 -26.12 24.02 3.68
CA VAL A 515 -26.51 25.41 3.35
C VAL A 515 -26.61 26.25 4.61
N GLY A 516 -27.30 25.75 5.65
CA GLY A 516 -27.40 26.42 6.94
C GLY A 516 -26.04 26.68 7.60
N PHE A 517 -25.13 25.73 7.55
CA PHE A 517 -23.78 25.86 8.09
C PHE A 517 -22.93 26.87 7.32
N LYS A 518 -23.04 26.92 5.99
CA LYS A 518 -22.37 27.94 5.16
C LYS A 518 -22.88 29.36 5.47
N PHE A 519 -24.19 29.51 5.65
CA PHE A 519 -24.77 30.81 6.07
C PHE A 519 -24.32 31.23 7.46
N PHE A 520 -24.27 30.30 8.41
CA PHE A 520 -23.81 30.58 9.79
C PHE A 520 -22.34 30.97 9.81
N ASN A 521 -21.49 30.33 9.05
CA ASN A 521 -20.08 30.71 8.94
C ASN A 521 -19.92 32.09 8.28
N LEU A 522 -20.62 32.37 7.19
CA LEU A 522 -20.61 33.71 6.56
C LEU A 522 -21.07 34.79 7.55
N TRP A 523 -22.07 34.50 8.39
CA TRP A 523 -22.53 35.46 9.40
C TRP A 523 -21.49 35.70 10.49
N ILE A 524 -20.79 34.68 10.97
CA ILE A 524 -19.71 34.81 11.98
C ILE A 524 -18.54 35.63 11.42
N TYR A 525 -18.20 35.49 10.16
CA TYR A 525 -17.08 36.23 9.55
C TYR A 525 -17.44 37.65 9.09
N SER A 526 -18.73 38.00 9.00
CA SER A 526 -19.20 39.34 8.68
C SER A 526 -19.38 40.21 9.93
N HIS A 527 -19.33 39.66 11.10
CA HIS A 527 -19.44 40.32 12.42
C HIS A 527 -18.20 40.04 13.27
#